data_7e98e63e186783885b80af86c691b084
#
_entry.id   7e98e63e186783885b80af86c691b084
#
_cell.length_a   1.000
_cell.length_b   1.000
_cell.length_c   1.000
_cell.angle_alpha   90.00
_cell.angle_beta   90.00
_cell.angle_gamma   90.00
#
_symmetry.space_group_name_H-M   'P 1'
#
loop_
_entity.id
_entity.type
_entity.pdbx_description
1 polymer ?
#
loop_
_entity_poly.entity_id
_entity_poly.type
_entity_poly.pdbx_seq_one_letter_code
_entity_poly.pdbx_strand_id
1 'polypeptide(L)'
;MMTRTIAAVFALLALFAFACQKQAYVDLDKKAVEVDSLIIKARAAGLRNMDSLRTARRDKALSYISGVNPVKVGGENYHAAARLFFAAGKSDSALILLEKYAPAGAEKEPLAMLFNLYVQKGEVARAEQLFNNKLKLLVGDEAGDYYLNLLYGYQEQNQLDKAIATADAGIAALPANARGSLIIEKADLLFQKGDKTAALGLLEELKKNGDTEARLQRAITAKSSLFNLINAPAAEWRAGKWIDSQPLNLKGLRGKVVLLDFWAPWCGPCRAMFPHLKKLYGEYHEKGLVIIGLTRYYGRFNQLGQNLTGIAPADEFEWIVKFKQHHQIPFPYAVAEGEEAAANETSYGVYGIPHMVLIDKKGIVREYAIGSGPASEEKLDRAVAQLIAE
;
A
#
# COMPACT_ATOMS: atom_id res chain seq x y z
N MET A 1 -53.90 1.56 46.63
CA MET A 1 -53.43 0.29 46.01
C MET A 1 -52.90 0.45 44.58
N MET A 2 -53.38 1.42 43.82
CA MET A 2 -53.01 1.67 42.41
C MET A 2 -51.55 2.14 42.15
N THR A 3 -50.98 2.88 43.10
CA THR A 3 -49.62 3.43 42.95
C THR A 3 -48.47 2.41 43.05
N ARG A 4 -48.65 1.32 43.81
CA ARG A 4 -47.65 0.23 43.95
C ARG A 4 -47.58 -0.69 42.72
N THR A 5 -48.70 -0.87 42.00
CA THR A 5 -48.77 -1.70 40.81
C THR A 5 -48.11 -1.00 39.62
N ILE A 6 -48.23 0.30 39.49
CA ILE A 6 -47.61 1.08 38.40
C ILE A 6 -46.06 1.10 38.56
N ALA A 7 -45.56 1.28 39.80
CA ALA A 7 -44.12 1.23 40.06
C ALA A 7 -43.50 -0.15 39.77
N ALA A 8 -44.20 -1.24 40.04
CA ALA A 8 -43.76 -2.60 39.75
C ALA A 8 -43.72 -2.90 38.24
N VAL A 9 -44.68 -2.38 37.46
CA VAL A 9 -44.72 -2.51 36.00
C VAL A 9 -43.57 -1.71 35.35
N PHE A 10 -43.28 -0.50 35.82
CA PHE A 10 -42.13 0.30 35.35
C PHE A 10 -40.80 -0.37 35.69
N ALA A 11 -40.64 -0.96 36.88
CA ALA A 11 -39.45 -1.70 37.27
C ALA A 11 -39.27 -2.97 36.43
N LEU A 12 -40.33 -3.71 36.11
CA LEU A 12 -40.31 -4.86 35.24
C LEU A 12 -40.00 -4.48 33.78
N LEU A 13 -40.55 -3.39 33.26
CA LEU A 13 -40.25 -2.86 31.95
C LEU A 13 -38.79 -2.36 31.84
N ALA A 14 -38.29 -1.72 32.91
CA ALA A 14 -36.88 -1.32 32.97
C ALA A 14 -35.92 -2.52 33.02
N LEU A 15 -36.26 -3.56 33.79
CA LEU A 15 -35.50 -4.82 33.84
C LEU A 15 -35.56 -5.58 32.52
N PHE A 16 -36.70 -5.59 31.83
CA PHE A 16 -36.85 -6.20 30.52
C PHE A 16 -36.08 -5.40 29.46
N ALA A 17 -36.12 -4.07 29.51
CA ALA A 17 -35.34 -3.22 28.63
C ALA A 17 -33.82 -3.40 28.86
N PHE A 18 -33.42 -3.52 30.13
CA PHE A 18 -32.01 -3.78 30.49
C PHE A 18 -31.55 -5.17 30.08
N ALA A 19 -32.40 -6.20 30.22
CA ALA A 19 -32.11 -7.57 29.78
C ALA A 19 -32.07 -7.67 28.24
N CYS A 20 -32.99 -7.03 27.50
CA CYS A 20 -32.96 -6.93 26.06
C CYS A 20 -31.74 -6.17 25.55
N GLN A 21 -31.35 -5.10 26.25
CA GLN A 21 -30.16 -4.33 25.92
C GLN A 21 -28.88 -5.15 26.14
N LYS A 22 -28.78 -5.91 27.24
CA LYS A 22 -27.68 -6.81 27.55
C LYS A 22 -27.60 -7.96 26.53
N GLN A 23 -28.73 -8.53 26.12
CA GLN A 23 -28.80 -9.58 25.08
C GLN A 23 -28.38 -9.07 23.70
N ALA A 24 -28.77 -7.86 23.32
CA ALA A 24 -28.37 -7.22 22.07
C ALA A 24 -26.85 -6.95 21.98
N TYR A 25 -26.20 -6.74 23.12
CA TYR A 25 -24.76 -6.44 23.21
C TYR A 25 -23.88 -7.70 23.23
N VAL A 26 -24.27 -8.79 23.88
CA VAL A 26 -23.59 -10.11 23.80
C VAL A 26 -23.53 -10.63 22.36
N ASP A 27 -24.46 -10.19 21.52
CA ASP A 27 -24.51 -10.53 20.11
C ASP A 27 -23.49 -9.77 19.25
N LEU A 28 -23.04 -8.55 19.66
CA LEU A 28 -22.08 -7.76 18.87
C LEU A 28 -20.69 -8.39 18.77
N ASP A 29 -20.19 -9.00 19.83
CA ASP A 29 -18.90 -9.69 19.79
C ASP A 29 -18.93 -10.90 18.84
N LYS A 30 -19.98 -11.72 18.92
CA LYS A 30 -20.16 -12.84 17.99
C LYS A 30 -20.25 -12.37 16.55
N LYS A 31 -20.99 -11.30 16.29
CA LYS A 31 -21.15 -10.68 14.98
C LYS A 31 -19.82 -10.11 14.46
N ALA A 32 -19.03 -9.46 15.30
CA ALA A 32 -17.72 -8.96 14.95
C ALA A 32 -16.76 -10.10 14.58
N VAL A 33 -16.72 -11.16 15.39
CA VAL A 33 -15.92 -12.36 15.10
C VAL A 33 -16.36 -13.03 13.79
N GLU A 34 -17.66 -13.12 13.55
CA GLU A 34 -18.19 -13.67 12.29
C GLU A 34 -17.70 -12.85 11.09
N VAL A 35 -17.84 -11.54 11.12
CA VAL A 35 -17.41 -10.62 10.06
C VAL A 35 -15.91 -10.70 9.80
N ASP A 36 -15.09 -10.75 10.86
CA ASP A 36 -13.64 -10.83 10.71
C ASP A 36 -13.19 -12.19 10.17
N SER A 37 -13.89 -13.27 10.51
CA SER A 37 -13.58 -14.62 10.01
C SER A 37 -13.94 -14.84 8.53
N LEU A 38 -14.77 -13.99 7.91
CA LEU A 38 -15.23 -14.19 6.52
C LEU A 38 -14.06 -14.27 5.53
N ILE A 39 -13.10 -13.37 5.62
CA ILE A 39 -11.94 -13.37 4.71
C ILE A 39 -11.06 -14.60 4.95
N ILE A 40 -10.84 -14.99 6.21
CA ILE A 40 -10.02 -16.14 6.58
C ILE A 40 -10.65 -17.44 6.05
N LYS A 41 -11.96 -17.64 6.30
CA LYS A 41 -12.70 -18.80 5.83
C LYS A 41 -12.74 -18.89 4.30
N ALA A 42 -12.96 -17.77 3.64
CA ALA A 42 -12.99 -17.71 2.19
C ALA A 42 -11.63 -18.05 1.55
N ARG A 43 -10.52 -17.57 2.14
CA ARG A 43 -9.16 -17.94 1.71
C ARG A 43 -8.88 -19.42 1.92
N ALA A 44 -9.29 -19.98 3.06
CA ALA A 44 -9.17 -21.42 3.34
C ALA A 44 -9.99 -22.27 2.36
N ALA A 45 -11.11 -21.75 1.88
CA ALA A 45 -11.94 -22.38 0.84
C ALA A 45 -11.42 -22.14 -0.61
N GLY A 46 -10.24 -21.53 -0.78
CA GLY A 46 -9.62 -21.30 -2.09
C GLY A 46 -10.20 -20.10 -2.88
N LEU A 47 -11.06 -19.30 -2.28
CA LEU A 47 -11.61 -18.10 -2.92
C LEU A 47 -10.53 -17.01 -3.01
N ARG A 48 -10.26 -16.54 -4.23
CA ARG A 48 -9.17 -15.58 -4.50
C ARG A 48 -9.64 -14.17 -4.85
N ASN A 49 -10.94 -13.98 -5.13
CA ASN A 49 -11.47 -12.67 -5.46
C ASN A 49 -11.64 -11.82 -4.19
N MET A 50 -10.60 -11.06 -3.86
CA MET A 50 -10.56 -10.23 -2.65
C MET A 50 -11.58 -9.09 -2.65
N ASP A 51 -11.96 -8.57 -3.80
CA ASP A 51 -12.90 -7.46 -3.89
C ASP A 51 -14.33 -7.92 -3.58
N SER A 52 -14.73 -9.08 -4.10
CA SER A 52 -16.00 -9.72 -3.72
C SER A 52 -16.05 -10.05 -2.23
N LEU A 53 -14.94 -10.52 -1.65
CA LEU A 53 -14.85 -10.84 -0.23
C LEU A 53 -14.92 -9.59 0.66
N ARG A 54 -14.26 -8.51 0.26
CA ARG A 54 -14.35 -7.21 0.96
C ARG A 54 -15.77 -6.66 0.92
N THR A 55 -16.44 -6.75 -0.24
CA THR A 55 -17.83 -6.34 -0.40
C THR A 55 -18.76 -7.16 0.50
N ALA A 56 -18.66 -8.49 0.46
CA ALA A 56 -19.47 -9.37 1.32
C ALA A 56 -19.24 -9.09 2.82
N ARG A 57 -17.99 -8.88 3.22
CA ARG A 57 -17.64 -8.51 4.61
C ARG A 57 -18.28 -7.19 5.01
N ARG A 58 -18.19 -6.18 4.15
CA ARG A 58 -18.78 -4.85 4.38
C ARG A 58 -20.31 -4.94 4.50
N ASP A 59 -20.97 -5.62 3.57
CA ASP A 59 -22.42 -5.72 3.53
C ASP A 59 -22.97 -6.50 4.73
N LYS A 60 -22.27 -7.54 5.16
CA LYS A 60 -22.58 -8.28 6.38
C LYS A 60 -22.44 -7.38 7.63
N ALA A 61 -21.36 -6.62 7.72
CA ALA A 61 -21.15 -5.66 8.82
C ALA A 61 -22.24 -4.58 8.83
N LEU A 62 -22.61 -4.03 7.67
CA LEU A 62 -23.72 -3.06 7.53
C LEU A 62 -25.03 -3.63 8.06
N SER A 63 -25.35 -4.89 7.75
CA SER A 63 -26.57 -5.52 8.26
C SER A 63 -26.61 -5.62 9.79
N TYR A 64 -25.44 -5.76 10.43
CA TYR A 64 -25.34 -5.90 11.89
C TYR A 64 -25.37 -4.57 12.64
N ILE A 65 -24.92 -3.47 12.01
CA ILE A 65 -24.93 -2.13 12.62
C ILE A 65 -26.18 -1.32 12.22
N SER A 66 -27.08 -1.89 11.43
CA SER A 66 -28.35 -1.24 11.07
C SER A 66 -29.11 -0.82 12.34
N GLY A 67 -29.38 0.47 12.49
CA GLY A 67 -30.04 1.03 13.68
C GLY A 67 -29.18 1.17 14.94
N VAL A 68 -27.89 0.77 14.90
CA VAL A 68 -26.98 0.97 16.04
C VAL A 68 -26.45 2.42 16.03
N ASN A 69 -26.74 3.17 17.10
CA ASN A 69 -26.20 4.51 17.29
C ASN A 69 -24.85 4.40 18.04
N PRO A 70 -23.70 4.79 17.45
CA PRO A 70 -22.39 4.64 18.08
C PRO A 70 -22.29 5.40 19.42
N VAL A 71 -22.94 6.55 19.56
CA VAL A 71 -22.91 7.35 20.79
C VAL A 71 -23.59 6.65 21.98
N LYS A 72 -24.56 5.78 21.70
CA LYS A 72 -25.35 5.03 22.71
C LYS A 72 -24.73 3.65 23.06
N VAL A 73 -23.69 3.22 22.40
CA VAL A 73 -23.00 1.97 22.72
C VAL A 73 -22.28 2.11 24.07
N GLY A 74 -22.51 1.17 24.99
CA GLY A 74 -21.88 1.15 26.32
C GLY A 74 -20.42 0.64 26.27
N GLY A 75 -19.69 0.89 27.37
CA GLY A 75 -18.26 0.58 27.48
C GLY A 75 -17.91 -0.91 27.41
N GLU A 76 -18.85 -1.82 27.67
CA GLU A 76 -18.59 -3.27 27.60
C GLU A 76 -18.50 -3.79 26.16
N ASN A 77 -19.08 -3.07 25.18
CA ASN A 77 -19.23 -3.55 23.80
C ASN A 77 -18.65 -2.59 22.75
N TYR A 78 -17.96 -1.54 23.19
CA TYR A 78 -17.44 -0.52 22.28
C TYR A 78 -16.48 -1.07 21.22
N HIS A 79 -15.62 -2.02 21.63
CA HIS A 79 -14.62 -2.57 20.72
C HIS A 79 -15.26 -3.44 19.62
N ALA A 80 -16.19 -4.32 19.97
CA ALA A 80 -16.94 -5.10 19.01
C ALA A 80 -17.75 -4.23 18.05
N ALA A 81 -18.43 -3.21 18.57
CA ALA A 81 -19.13 -2.23 17.75
C ALA A 81 -18.18 -1.46 16.84
N ALA A 82 -17.04 -1.00 17.34
CA ALA A 82 -16.03 -0.31 16.54
C ALA A 82 -15.50 -1.17 15.39
N ARG A 83 -15.23 -2.46 15.63
CA ARG A 83 -14.83 -3.42 14.59
C ARG A 83 -15.90 -3.57 13.50
N LEU A 84 -17.18 -3.67 13.88
CA LEU A 84 -18.29 -3.76 12.94
C LEU A 84 -18.47 -2.46 12.14
N PHE A 85 -18.42 -1.28 12.78
CA PHE A 85 -18.46 0.00 12.08
C PHE A 85 -17.31 0.16 11.09
N PHE A 86 -16.11 -0.21 11.51
CA PHE A 86 -14.93 -0.17 10.63
C PHE A 86 -15.08 -1.13 9.43
N ALA A 87 -15.50 -2.37 9.67
CA ALA A 87 -15.75 -3.35 8.62
C ALA A 87 -16.83 -2.89 7.63
N ALA A 88 -17.80 -2.12 8.10
CA ALA A 88 -18.86 -1.51 7.30
C ALA A 88 -18.42 -0.23 6.54
N GLY A 89 -17.15 0.19 6.67
CA GLY A 89 -16.65 1.43 6.07
C GLY A 89 -17.09 2.71 6.80
N LYS A 90 -17.57 2.58 8.05
CA LYS A 90 -18.01 3.71 8.90
C LYS A 90 -16.92 4.09 9.89
N SER A 91 -15.75 4.48 9.40
CA SER A 91 -14.57 4.78 10.21
C SER A 91 -14.80 5.87 11.25
N ASP A 92 -15.61 6.90 10.95
CA ASP A 92 -15.95 7.96 11.92
C ASP A 92 -16.74 7.42 13.12
N SER A 93 -17.68 6.52 12.89
CA SER A 93 -18.45 5.89 13.98
C SER A 93 -17.57 4.97 14.83
N ALA A 94 -16.63 4.27 14.23
CA ALA A 94 -15.63 3.48 14.95
C ALA A 94 -14.72 4.37 15.79
N LEU A 95 -14.28 5.50 15.24
CA LEU A 95 -13.43 6.48 15.92
C LEU A 95 -14.10 7.07 17.17
N ILE A 96 -15.36 7.49 17.07
CA ILE A 96 -16.14 8.01 18.20
C ILE A 96 -16.13 7.03 19.39
N LEU A 97 -16.33 5.74 19.11
CA LEU A 97 -16.33 4.70 20.15
C LEU A 97 -14.95 4.50 20.77
N LEU A 98 -13.93 4.39 19.92
CA LEU A 98 -12.57 4.13 20.38
C LEU A 98 -12.00 5.33 21.14
N GLU A 99 -12.21 6.56 20.69
CA GLU A 99 -11.77 7.77 21.42
C GLU A 99 -12.40 7.89 22.82
N LYS A 100 -13.66 7.48 22.93
CA LYS A 100 -14.38 7.57 24.21
C LYS A 100 -13.90 6.53 25.22
N TYR A 101 -13.58 5.32 24.79
CA TYR A 101 -13.40 4.21 25.72
C TYR A 101 -11.99 3.60 25.70
N ALA A 102 -11.32 3.48 24.54
CA ALA A 102 -10.03 2.81 24.47
C ALA A 102 -8.93 3.47 25.33
N PRO A 103 -8.80 4.80 25.44
CA PRO A 103 -7.77 5.42 26.24
C PRO A 103 -7.90 5.16 27.75
N ALA A 104 -9.08 4.81 28.24
CA ALA A 104 -9.31 4.46 29.65
C ALA A 104 -8.89 3.01 29.97
N GLY A 105 -8.83 2.14 28.95
CA GLY A 105 -8.38 0.75 29.05
C GLY A 105 -6.88 0.59 28.83
N ALA A 106 -6.40 -0.62 29.12
CA ALA A 106 -5.00 -1.05 28.89
C ALA A 106 -4.94 -2.20 27.89
N GLU A 107 -5.97 -2.38 27.07
CA GLU A 107 -6.03 -3.47 26.08
C GLU A 107 -5.37 -3.05 24.78
N LYS A 108 -4.52 -3.93 24.24
CA LYS A 108 -3.74 -3.70 23.01
C LYS A 108 -4.63 -3.48 21.80
N GLU A 109 -5.60 -4.35 21.56
CA GLU A 109 -6.38 -4.38 20.32
C GLU A 109 -7.20 -3.09 20.07
N PRO A 110 -7.97 -2.56 21.05
CA PRO A 110 -8.67 -1.29 20.87
C PRO A 110 -7.74 -0.10 20.64
N LEU A 111 -6.60 -0.05 21.38
CA LEU A 111 -5.60 1.01 21.21
C LEU A 111 -4.91 0.93 19.86
N ALA A 112 -4.59 -0.28 19.37
CA ALA A 112 -4.03 -0.52 18.03
C ALA A 112 -5.02 -0.09 16.93
N MET A 113 -6.29 -0.40 17.11
CA MET A 113 -7.32 0.03 16.17
C MET A 113 -7.48 1.55 16.15
N LEU A 114 -7.46 2.20 17.30
CA LEU A 114 -7.52 3.68 17.43
C LEU A 114 -6.28 4.31 16.75
N PHE A 115 -5.10 3.78 17.00
CA PHE A 115 -3.85 4.20 16.36
C PHE A 115 -3.97 4.16 14.83
N ASN A 116 -4.38 3.01 14.27
CA ASN A 116 -4.51 2.83 12.84
C ASN A 116 -5.55 3.78 12.21
N LEU A 117 -6.64 4.07 12.92
CA LEU A 117 -7.64 5.05 12.47
C LEU A 117 -7.08 6.46 12.45
N TYR A 118 -6.30 6.87 13.45
CA TYR A 118 -5.62 8.17 13.44
C TYR A 118 -4.67 8.31 12.25
N VAL A 119 -3.83 7.29 12.00
CA VAL A 119 -2.93 7.29 10.83
C VAL A 119 -3.74 7.38 9.53
N GLN A 120 -4.77 6.55 9.37
CA GLN A 120 -5.62 6.53 8.17
C GLN A 120 -6.32 7.89 7.90
N LYS A 121 -6.62 8.64 8.96
CA LYS A 121 -7.24 9.97 8.84
C LYS A 121 -6.23 11.12 8.71
N GLY A 122 -4.95 10.81 8.66
CA GLY A 122 -3.89 11.81 8.64
C GLY A 122 -3.64 12.49 9.99
N GLU A 123 -4.23 12.01 11.09
CA GLU A 123 -4.03 12.53 12.45
C GLU A 123 -2.77 11.94 13.10
N VAL A 124 -1.65 11.96 12.36
CA VAL A 124 -0.42 11.23 12.70
C VAL A 124 0.15 11.64 14.06
N ALA A 125 0.07 12.93 14.41
CA ALA A 125 0.54 13.40 15.72
C ALA A 125 -0.27 12.81 16.89
N ARG A 126 -1.56 12.57 16.71
CA ARG A 126 -2.41 11.88 17.71
C ARG A 126 -2.08 10.41 17.82
N ALA A 127 -1.81 9.77 16.67
CA ALA A 127 -1.34 8.38 16.62
C ALA A 127 0.00 8.24 17.37
N GLU A 128 0.95 9.12 17.12
CA GLU A 128 2.26 9.15 17.79
C GLU A 128 2.12 9.34 19.30
N GLN A 129 1.29 10.28 19.75
CA GLN A 129 1.02 10.48 21.16
C GLN A 129 0.41 9.25 21.82
N LEU A 130 -0.58 8.61 21.18
CA LEU A 130 -1.20 7.37 21.66
C LEU A 130 -0.18 6.24 21.75
N PHE A 131 0.66 6.08 20.72
CA PHE A 131 1.71 5.06 20.68
C PHE A 131 2.71 5.26 21.83
N ASN A 132 3.29 6.45 21.95
CA ASN A 132 4.32 6.73 22.95
C ASN A 132 3.80 6.61 24.39
N ASN A 133 2.57 7.07 24.65
CA ASN A 133 2.03 7.11 26.00
C ASN A 133 1.47 5.76 26.49
N LYS A 134 0.98 4.91 25.58
CA LYS A 134 0.23 3.70 25.96
C LYS A 134 0.59 2.47 25.18
N LEU A 135 0.53 2.52 23.86
CA LEU A 135 0.57 1.32 23.02
C LEU A 135 1.96 0.69 22.96
N LYS A 136 3.01 1.50 22.97
CA LYS A 136 4.41 1.06 22.88
C LYS A 136 4.77 0.00 23.94
N LEU A 137 4.24 0.13 25.15
CA LEU A 137 4.48 -0.83 26.23
C LEU A 137 3.73 -2.16 26.05
N LEU A 138 2.68 -2.18 25.23
CA LEU A 138 1.80 -3.32 25.01
C LEU A 138 2.19 -4.15 23.77
N VAL A 139 2.93 -3.55 22.84
CA VAL A 139 3.21 -4.17 21.54
C VAL A 139 4.57 -4.87 21.46
N GLY A 140 5.49 -4.61 22.40
CA GLY A 140 6.80 -5.28 22.46
C GLY A 140 7.51 -5.27 21.09
N ASP A 141 7.85 -6.45 20.60
CA ASP A 141 8.57 -6.64 19.32
C ASP A 141 7.79 -6.17 18.08
N GLU A 142 6.46 -6.04 18.17
CA GLU A 142 5.62 -5.51 17.08
C GLU A 142 5.74 -3.98 16.93
N ALA A 143 6.46 -3.28 17.83
CA ALA A 143 6.62 -1.83 17.79
C ALA A 143 7.18 -1.31 16.45
N GLY A 144 7.92 -2.14 15.72
CA GLY A 144 8.46 -1.83 14.39
C GLY A 144 7.40 -1.40 13.39
N ASP A 145 6.27 -2.11 13.32
CA ASP A 145 5.18 -1.80 12.41
C ASP A 145 4.51 -0.45 12.75
N TYR A 146 4.42 -0.10 14.04
CA TYR A 146 3.88 1.18 14.46
C TYR A 146 4.80 2.34 14.10
N TYR A 147 6.12 2.18 14.27
CA TYR A 147 7.09 3.17 13.81
C TYR A 147 7.04 3.37 12.29
N LEU A 148 6.90 2.29 11.52
CA LEU A 148 6.75 2.38 10.05
C LEU A 148 5.46 3.11 9.67
N ASN A 149 4.33 2.81 10.31
CA ASN A 149 3.06 3.49 10.04
C ASN A 149 3.11 4.98 10.36
N LEU A 150 3.76 5.38 11.46
CA LEU A 150 3.98 6.79 11.80
C LEU A 150 4.90 7.48 10.77
N LEU A 151 5.99 6.82 10.39
CA LEU A 151 6.93 7.30 9.38
C LEU A 151 6.20 7.58 8.06
N TYR A 152 5.44 6.61 7.55
CA TYR A 152 4.67 6.78 6.31
C TYR A 152 3.61 7.88 6.45
N GLY A 153 2.92 7.96 7.58
CA GLY A 153 1.96 9.02 7.82
C GLY A 153 2.60 10.43 7.79
N TYR A 154 3.79 10.61 8.35
CA TYR A 154 4.52 11.87 8.26
C TYR A 154 5.05 12.13 6.85
N GLN A 155 5.48 11.09 6.14
CA GLN A 155 5.93 11.19 4.75
C GLN A 155 4.78 11.64 3.82
N GLU A 156 3.58 11.10 3.97
CA GLU A 156 2.38 11.52 3.23
C GLU A 156 2.03 12.99 3.46
N GLN A 157 2.34 13.52 4.66
CA GLN A 157 2.18 14.94 5.00
C GLN A 157 3.37 15.80 4.54
N ASN A 158 4.33 15.25 3.82
CA ASN A 158 5.58 15.91 3.42
C ASN A 158 6.40 16.42 4.63
N GLN A 159 6.26 15.82 5.81
CA GLN A 159 6.99 16.15 7.02
C GLN A 159 8.23 15.24 7.16
N LEU A 160 9.15 15.30 6.17
CA LEU A 160 10.27 14.38 6.06
C LEU A 160 11.18 14.35 7.28
N ASP A 161 11.38 15.50 7.96
CA ASP A 161 12.20 15.55 9.19
C ASP A 161 11.59 14.75 10.33
N LYS A 162 10.25 14.81 10.49
CA LYS A 162 9.56 13.99 11.49
C LYS A 162 9.57 12.51 11.12
N ALA A 163 9.41 12.18 9.85
CA ALA A 163 9.52 10.82 9.39
C ALA A 163 10.92 10.22 9.70
N ILE A 164 12.00 10.98 9.45
CA ILE A 164 13.37 10.58 9.79
C ILE A 164 13.53 10.43 11.31
N ALA A 165 13.07 11.38 12.10
CA ALA A 165 13.14 11.32 13.57
C ALA A 165 12.36 10.10 14.13
N THR A 166 11.22 9.76 13.51
CA THR A 166 10.45 8.56 13.85
C THR A 166 11.23 7.28 13.54
N ALA A 167 11.90 7.23 12.39
CA ALA A 167 12.79 6.12 12.05
C ALA A 167 13.93 5.98 13.06
N ASP A 168 14.58 7.08 13.43
CA ASP A 168 15.67 7.11 14.44
C ASP A 168 15.20 6.60 15.80
N ALA A 169 14.02 7.05 16.24
CA ALA A 169 13.43 6.58 17.49
C ALA A 169 13.14 5.07 17.47
N GLY A 170 12.65 4.55 16.36
CA GLY A 170 12.41 3.12 16.18
C GLY A 170 13.69 2.31 16.11
N ILE A 171 14.69 2.78 15.37
CA ILE A 171 16.02 2.14 15.28
C ILE A 171 16.70 2.06 16.65
N ALA A 172 16.58 3.10 17.47
CA ALA A 172 17.11 3.12 18.82
C ALA A 172 16.35 2.18 19.78
N ALA A 173 15.03 2.04 19.62
CA ALA A 173 14.18 1.30 20.53
C ALA A 173 14.13 -0.22 20.24
N LEU A 174 14.34 -0.63 19.01
CA LEU A 174 14.15 -2.02 18.57
C LEU A 174 15.44 -2.86 18.67
N PRO A 175 15.34 -4.17 18.82
CA PRO A 175 16.50 -5.07 18.72
C PRO A 175 17.06 -5.08 17.28
N ALA A 176 18.33 -5.43 17.12
CA ALA A 176 19.05 -5.31 15.86
C ALA A 176 18.37 -6.02 14.68
N ASN A 177 17.81 -7.20 14.91
CA ASN A 177 17.08 -7.99 13.89
C ASN A 177 15.75 -7.38 13.44
N ALA A 178 15.18 -6.42 14.18
CA ALA A 178 13.91 -5.76 13.84
C ALA A 178 14.07 -4.37 13.20
N ARG A 179 15.32 -3.86 13.08
CA ARG A 179 15.59 -2.47 12.60
C ARG A 179 15.63 -2.33 11.09
N GLY A 180 15.85 -3.43 10.37
CA GLY A 180 16.22 -3.42 8.96
C GLY A 180 15.28 -2.61 8.07
N SER A 181 13.98 -2.80 8.22
CA SER A 181 12.97 -2.05 7.44
C SER A 181 13.03 -0.54 7.72
N LEU A 182 13.15 -0.14 8.99
CA LEU A 182 13.25 1.28 9.36
C LEU A 182 14.53 1.93 8.82
N ILE A 183 15.66 1.21 8.81
CA ILE A 183 16.93 1.71 8.24
C ILE A 183 16.77 1.93 6.72
N ILE A 184 16.11 1.02 6.01
CA ILE A 184 15.86 1.16 4.56
C ILE A 184 14.94 2.36 4.29
N GLU A 185 13.87 2.52 5.05
CA GLU A 185 12.96 3.65 4.87
C GLU A 185 13.64 4.98 5.25
N LYS A 186 14.48 5.02 6.31
CA LYS A 186 15.28 6.19 6.62
C LYS A 186 16.25 6.55 5.48
N ALA A 187 16.90 5.56 4.87
CA ALA A 187 17.76 5.79 3.72
C ALA A 187 16.97 6.39 2.54
N ASP A 188 15.75 5.93 2.29
CA ASP A 188 14.87 6.50 1.26
C ASP A 188 14.51 7.97 1.56
N LEU A 189 14.16 8.28 2.79
CA LEU A 189 13.85 9.64 3.23
C LEU A 189 15.05 10.58 3.10
N LEU A 190 16.25 10.13 3.47
CA LEU A 190 17.49 10.91 3.30
C LEU A 190 17.78 11.16 1.83
N PHE A 191 17.58 10.15 0.98
CA PHE A 191 17.72 10.29 -0.46
C PHE A 191 16.73 11.31 -1.03
N GLN A 192 15.47 11.29 -0.60
CA GLN A 192 14.43 12.26 -0.98
C GLN A 192 14.82 13.69 -0.55
N LYS A 193 15.52 13.86 0.57
CA LYS A 193 16.09 15.14 1.02
C LYS A 193 17.34 15.58 0.26
N GLY A 194 17.84 14.77 -0.67
CA GLY A 194 19.05 15.03 -1.45
C GLY A 194 20.35 14.54 -0.81
N ASP A 195 20.31 13.90 0.36
CA ASP A 195 21.49 13.33 1.01
C ASP A 195 21.73 11.88 0.54
N LYS A 196 22.13 11.74 -0.73
CA LYS A 196 22.48 10.45 -1.32
C LYS A 196 23.61 9.74 -0.58
N THR A 197 24.58 10.50 -0.06
CA THR A 197 25.76 9.93 0.62
C THR A 197 25.35 9.25 1.92
N ALA A 198 24.57 9.92 2.77
CA ALA A 198 24.07 9.34 4.00
C ALA A 198 23.14 8.15 3.73
N ALA A 199 22.26 8.27 2.71
CA ALA A 199 21.35 7.19 2.31
C ALA A 199 22.11 5.90 1.92
N LEU A 200 23.11 6.01 1.05
CA LEU A 200 23.94 4.87 0.64
C LEU A 200 24.78 4.33 1.80
N GLY A 201 25.31 5.20 2.67
CA GLY A 201 26.04 4.79 3.86
C GLY A 201 25.25 3.90 4.79
N LEU A 202 23.99 4.26 5.07
CA LEU A 202 23.09 3.43 5.88
C LEU A 202 22.82 2.05 5.26
N LEU A 203 22.59 1.99 3.95
CA LEU A 203 22.33 0.72 3.27
C LEU A 203 23.58 -0.17 3.25
N GLU A 204 24.77 0.40 3.08
CA GLU A 204 26.03 -0.33 3.11
C GLU A 204 26.34 -0.87 4.52
N GLU A 205 26.10 -0.08 5.56
CA GLU A 205 26.25 -0.51 6.94
C GLU A 205 25.28 -1.66 7.28
N LEU A 206 24.02 -1.54 6.88
CA LEU A 206 23.01 -2.58 7.08
C LEU A 206 23.40 -3.87 6.35
N LYS A 207 23.99 -3.76 5.15
CA LYS A 207 24.45 -4.91 4.37
C LYS A 207 25.63 -5.64 5.05
N LYS A 208 26.57 -4.89 5.68
CA LYS A 208 27.73 -5.46 6.35
C LYS A 208 27.40 -6.21 7.64
N ASN A 209 26.32 -5.84 8.30
CA ASN A 209 25.93 -6.46 9.58
C ASN A 209 25.41 -7.92 9.45
N GLY A 210 25.47 -8.53 8.28
CA GLY A 210 25.56 -9.96 8.00
C GLY A 210 24.34 -10.84 8.27
N ASP A 211 23.43 -10.46 9.14
CA ASP A 211 22.33 -11.30 9.67
C ASP A 211 20.96 -10.91 9.08
N THR A 212 20.98 -10.46 7.83
CA THR A 212 19.77 -9.95 7.16
C THR A 212 19.10 -11.04 6.33
N GLU A 213 17.79 -11.23 6.55
CA GLU A 213 16.96 -12.10 5.72
C GLU A 213 17.13 -11.82 4.22
N ALA A 214 17.05 -12.85 3.39
CA ALA A 214 17.22 -12.75 1.93
C ALA A 214 16.31 -11.68 1.27
N ARG A 215 15.13 -11.42 1.86
CA ARG A 215 14.22 -10.35 1.42
C ARG A 215 14.83 -8.97 1.66
N LEU A 216 15.41 -8.75 2.83
CA LEU A 216 16.02 -7.46 3.20
C LEU A 216 17.27 -7.20 2.37
N GLN A 217 18.11 -8.20 2.13
CA GLN A 217 19.26 -8.11 1.22
C GLN A 217 18.88 -7.69 -0.19
N ARG A 218 17.78 -8.24 -0.73
CA ARG A 218 17.25 -7.82 -2.03
C ARG A 218 16.79 -6.36 -2.02
N ALA A 219 16.09 -5.94 -0.96
CA ALA A 219 15.62 -4.56 -0.83
C ALA A 219 16.79 -3.56 -0.73
N ILE A 220 17.83 -3.88 0.06
CA ILE A 220 19.06 -3.08 0.16
C ILE A 220 19.72 -2.93 -1.22
N THR A 221 19.93 -4.04 -1.92
CA THR A 221 20.57 -4.03 -3.24
C THR A 221 19.76 -3.20 -4.24
N ALA A 222 18.46 -3.38 -4.28
CA ALA A 222 17.57 -2.64 -5.18
C ALA A 222 17.56 -1.13 -4.88
N LYS A 223 17.43 -0.73 -3.60
CA LYS A 223 17.48 0.70 -3.21
C LYS A 223 18.85 1.33 -3.52
N SER A 224 19.95 0.64 -3.23
CA SER A 224 21.30 1.13 -3.58
C SER A 224 21.44 1.33 -5.09
N SER A 225 20.93 0.41 -5.89
CA SER A 225 20.91 0.52 -7.36
C SER A 225 20.10 1.73 -7.82
N LEU A 226 18.91 1.93 -7.26
CA LEU A 226 18.06 3.09 -7.58
C LEU A 226 18.71 4.42 -7.22
N PHE A 227 19.30 4.53 -6.02
CA PHE A 227 19.96 5.75 -5.61
C PHE A 227 21.15 6.09 -6.50
N ASN A 228 21.88 5.06 -6.98
CA ASN A 228 22.98 5.25 -7.92
C ASN A 228 22.49 5.57 -9.34
N LEU A 229 21.30 5.12 -9.70
CA LEU A 229 20.71 5.34 -11.02
C LEU A 229 20.30 6.81 -11.24
N ILE A 230 19.80 7.50 -10.20
CA ILE A 230 19.39 8.89 -10.31
C ILE A 230 20.57 9.79 -10.66
N ASN A 231 20.40 10.62 -11.70
CA ASN A 231 21.37 11.48 -12.36
C ASN A 231 22.51 10.71 -13.05
N ALA A 232 22.36 9.39 -13.26
CA ALA A 232 23.27 8.59 -14.08
C ALA A 232 22.68 8.37 -15.50
N PRO A 233 23.51 8.07 -16.50
CA PRO A 233 23.03 7.63 -17.79
C PRO A 233 22.13 6.39 -17.68
N ALA A 234 20.99 6.42 -18.35
CA ALA A 234 20.09 5.28 -18.39
C ALA A 234 20.78 4.10 -19.10
N ALA A 235 20.55 2.89 -18.59
CA ALA A 235 20.97 1.67 -19.26
C ALA A 235 20.09 1.41 -20.49
N GLU A 236 20.67 0.82 -21.55
CA GLU A 236 19.87 0.36 -22.66
C GLU A 236 19.00 -0.82 -22.24
N TRP A 237 17.68 -0.74 -22.49
CA TRP A 237 16.79 -1.88 -22.26
C TRP A 237 16.84 -2.87 -23.41
N ARG A 238 16.53 -4.11 -23.12
CA ARG A 238 16.50 -5.21 -24.09
C ARG A 238 15.11 -5.82 -24.12
N ALA A 239 14.58 -6.05 -25.32
CA ALA A 239 13.30 -6.73 -25.51
C ALA A 239 13.25 -7.38 -26.90
N GLY A 240 12.94 -8.67 -26.92
CA GLY A 240 12.88 -9.44 -28.17
C GLY A 240 11.57 -9.22 -28.95
N LYS A 241 10.50 -8.77 -28.31
CA LYS A 241 9.19 -8.54 -28.94
C LYS A 241 8.64 -7.17 -28.59
N TRP A 242 7.96 -6.56 -29.58
CA TRP A 242 7.31 -5.26 -29.47
C TRP A 242 5.87 -5.31 -29.94
N ILE A 243 5.01 -4.52 -29.33
CA ILE A 243 3.59 -4.37 -29.67
C ILE A 243 3.34 -2.91 -29.98
N ASP A 244 2.76 -2.64 -31.16
CA ASP A 244 2.43 -1.31 -31.70
C ASP A 244 3.64 -0.38 -31.91
N SER A 245 4.85 -0.95 -32.09
CA SER A 245 6.06 -0.19 -32.44
C SER A 245 7.12 -1.10 -33.05
N GLN A 246 8.03 -0.51 -33.83
CA GLN A 246 9.36 -1.08 -34.07
C GLN A 246 10.20 -0.97 -32.79
N PRO A 247 11.28 -1.74 -32.65
CA PRO A 247 12.17 -1.64 -31.50
C PRO A 247 12.66 -0.22 -31.25
N LEU A 248 12.42 0.28 -30.03
CA LEU A 248 12.87 1.58 -29.57
C LEU A 248 14.13 1.43 -28.72
N ASN A 249 15.05 2.38 -28.81
CA ASN A 249 16.27 2.42 -28.02
C ASN A 249 16.61 3.86 -27.59
N LEU A 250 17.48 4.00 -26.59
CA LEU A 250 17.86 5.30 -26.03
C LEU A 250 18.46 6.25 -27.06
N LYS A 251 19.25 5.73 -28.03
CA LYS A 251 19.86 6.55 -29.06
C LYS A 251 18.81 7.20 -29.98
N GLY A 252 17.81 6.42 -30.39
CA GLY A 252 16.70 6.92 -31.24
C GLY A 252 15.73 7.83 -30.51
N LEU A 253 15.74 7.82 -29.18
CA LEU A 253 14.86 8.63 -28.34
C LEU A 253 15.54 9.87 -27.74
N ARG A 254 16.75 10.22 -28.19
CA ARG A 254 17.38 11.49 -27.79
C ARG A 254 16.49 12.68 -28.13
N GLY A 255 16.39 13.64 -27.21
CA GLY A 255 15.48 14.78 -27.32
C GLY A 255 14.04 14.48 -26.88
N LYS A 256 13.74 13.26 -26.47
CA LYS A 256 12.46 12.86 -25.89
C LYS A 256 12.60 12.56 -24.40
N VAL A 257 11.53 12.79 -23.65
CA VAL A 257 11.39 12.31 -22.28
C VAL A 257 10.82 10.89 -22.34
N VAL A 258 11.48 9.93 -21.70
CA VAL A 258 11.08 8.52 -21.76
C VAL A 258 10.62 8.07 -20.37
N LEU A 259 9.43 7.47 -20.29
CA LEU A 259 8.92 6.78 -19.11
C LEU A 259 8.88 5.29 -19.39
N LEU A 260 9.72 4.53 -18.68
CA LEU A 260 9.68 3.07 -18.67
C LEU A 260 8.73 2.62 -17.56
N ASP A 261 7.70 1.86 -17.91
CA ASP A 261 6.75 1.25 -16.96
C ASP A 261 7.00 -0.26 -16.89
N PHE A 262 7.60 -0.73 -15.81
CA PHE A 262 7.76 -2.17 -15.52
C PHE A 262 6.49 -2.72 -14.89
N TRP A 263 5.85 -3.63 -15.59
CA TRP A 263 4.52 -4.14 -15.25
C TRP A 263 4.32 -5.62 -15.54
N ALA A 264 3.19 -6.18 -15.12
CA ALA A 264 2.74 -7.52 -15.49
C ALA A 264 1.21 -7.60 -15.63
N PRO A 265 0.66 -8.49 -16.47
CA PRO A 265 -0.79 -8.64 -16.63
C PRO A 265 -1.52 -8.96 -15.32
N TRP A 266 -0.93 -9.78 -14.47
CA TRP A 266 -1.47 -10.19 -13.17
C TRP A 266 -1.34 -9.12 -12.07
N CYS A 267 -0.59 -8.05 -12.29
CA CYS A 267 -0.33 -7.01 -11.31
C CYS A 267 -1.54 -6.06 -11.19
N GLY A 268 -2.32 -6.21 -10.12
CA GLY A 268 -3.47 -5.34 -9.82
C GLY A 268 -3.10 -3.86 -9.70
N PRO A 269 -2.10 -3.51 -8.86
CA PRO A 269 -1.62 -2.13 -8.74
C PRO A 269 -1.12 -1.54 -10.07
N CYS A 270 -0.50 -2.34 -10.96
CA CYS A 270 -0.08 -1.85 -12.28
C CYS A 270 -1.29 -1.42 -13.12
N ARG A 271 -2.37 -2.22 -13.10
CA ARG A 271 -3.62 -1.85 -13.80
C ARG A 271 -4.27 -0.60 -13.22
N ALA A 272 -4.14 -0.37 -11.91
CA ALA A 272 -4.63 0.85 -11.28
C ALA A 272 -3.92 2.13 -11.79
N MET A 273 -2.66 2.02 -12.25
CA MET A 273 -1.90 3.12 -12.86
C MET A 273 -2.30 3.41 -14.32
N PHE A 274 -2.95 2.50 -15.03
CA PHE A 274 -3.26 2.70 -16.46
C PHE A 274 -4.06 3.97 -16.77
N PRO A 275 -5.11 4.35 -16.01
CA PRO A 275 -5.81 5.61 -16.27
C PRO A 275 -4.87 6.82 -16.21
N HIS A 276 -3.97 6.85 -15.21
CA HIS A 276 -3.00 7.93 -15.04
C HIS A 276 -1.96 7.96 -16.17
N LEU A 277 -1.36 6.82 -16.52
CA LEU A 277 -0.40 6.74 -17.64
C LEU A 277 -1.02 7.12 -18.98
N LYS A 278 -2.29 6.76 -19.24
CA LYS A 278 -3.02 7.19 -20.43
C LYS A 278 -3.22 8.70 -20.45
N LYS A 279 -3.57 9.32 -19.31
CA LYS A 279 -3.70 10.77 -19.17
C LYS A 279 -2.37 11.45 -19.49
N LEU A 280 -1.27 11.01 -18.88
CA LEU A 280 0.07 11.54 -19.15
C LEU A 280 0.44 11.42 -20.64
N TYR A 281 0.19 10.24 -21.23
CA TYR A 281 0.45 10.03 -22.64
C TYR A 281 -0.38 10.98 -23.52
N GLY A 282 -1.67 11.10 -23.27
CA GLY A 282 -2.55 12.00 -24.02
C GLY A 282 -2.13 13.47 -23.93
N GLU A 283 -1.63 13.90 -22.77
CA GLU A 283 -1.25 15.30 -22.53
C GLU A 283 0.14 15.64 -23.08
N TYR A 284 1.10 14.73 -23.02
CA TYR A 284 2.52 15.03 -23.29
C TYR A 284 3.14 14.29 -24.48
N HIS A 285 2.45 13.31 -25.07
CA HIS A 285 2.98 12.55 -26.20
C HIS A 285 3.45 13.46 -27.35
N GLU A 286 2.61 14.37 -27.80
CA GLU A 286 2.96 15.30 -28.88
C GLU A 286 4.03 16.33 -28.46
N LYS A 287 4.17 16.55 -27.15
CA LYS A 287 5.21 17.43 -26.58
C LYS A 287 6.55 16.70 -26.38
N GLY A 288 6.61 15.40 -26.69
CA GLY A 288 7.84 14.62 -26.67
C GLY A 288 7.97 13.59 -25.57
N LEU A 289 6.89 13.26 -24.85
CA LEU A 289 6.87 12.13 -23.94
C LEU A 289 6.72 10.81 -24.72
N VAL A 290 7.55 9.84 -24.42
CA VAL A 290 7.41 8.46 -24.87
C VAL A 290 7.20 7.58 -23.63
N ILE A 291 6.13 6.81 -23.59
CA ILE A 291 5.91 5.78 -22.56
C ILE A 291 6.14 4.42 -23.19
N ILE A 292 6.89 3.55 -22.50
CA ILE A 292 7.14 2.16 -22.91
C ILE A 292 6.75 1.25 -21.77
N GLY A 293 5.73 0.42 -21.97
CA GLY A 293 5.40 -0.63 -21.01
C GLY A 293 6.33 -1.82 -21.21
N LEU A 294 7.24 -2.04 -20.26
CA LEU A 294 8.22 -3.12 -20.30
C LEU A 294 7.81 -4.27 -19.39
N THR A 295 7.60 -5.43 -19.97
CA THR A 295 7.21 -6.64 -19.25
C THR A 295 8.06 -7.84 -19.67
N ARG A 296 7.81 -8.99 -19.09
CA ARG A 296 8.45 -10.27 -19.44
C ARG A 296 7.45 -11.41 -19.49
N TYR A 297 7.89 -12.57 -19.93
CA TYR A 297 7.11 -13.79 -19.81
C TYR A 297 7.17 -14.34 -18.38
N TYR A 298 6.01 -14.69 -17.86
CA TYR A 298 5.81 -15.24 -16.51
C TYR A 298 5.36 -16.70 -16.54
N GLY A 299 5.14 -17.28 -17.76
CA GLY A 299 4.59 -18.62 -17.94
C GLY A 299 3.14 -18.74 -17.46
N ARG A 300 2.42 -17.61 -17.29
CA ARG A 300 1.06 -17.57 -16.79
C ARG A 300 0.28 -16.34 -17.24
N PHE A 301 -1.03 -16.52 -17.42
CA PHE A 301 -1.94 -15.42 -17.69
C PHE A 301 -3.28 -15.66 -16.99
N ASN A 302 -3.71 -14.74 -16.14
CA ASN A 302 -4.91 -14.86 -15.31
C ASN A 302 -5.80 -13.60 -15.38
N GLN A 303 -6.03 -13.11 -16.60
CA GLN A 303 -6.86 -11.96 -16.91
C GLN A 303 -7.84 -12.31 -18.04
N LEU A 304 -8.78 -11.41 -18.35
CA LEU A 304 -9.74 -11.56 -19.43
C LEU A 304 -10.53 -12.87 -19.35
N GLY A 305 -10.89 -13.30 -18.11
CA GLY A 305 -11.59 -14.57 -17.89
C GLY A 305 -10.74 -15.83 -18.01
N GLN A 306 -9.44 -15.70 -18.25
CA GLN A 306 -8.50 -16.83 -18.34
C GLN A 306 -7.79 -17.07 -17.00
N ASN A 307 -7.36 -18.32 -16.79
CA ASN A 307 -6.49 -18.72 -15.68
C ASN A 307 -5.49 -19.78 -16.19
N LEU A 308 -4.51 -19.32 -16.95
CA LEU A 308 -3.53 -20.16 -17.64
C LEU A 308 -2.22 -20.19 -16.86
N THR A 309 -1.61 -21.38 -16.78
CA THR A 309 -0.28 -21.61 -16.17
C THR A 309 0.52 -22.56 -17.06
N GLY A 310 1.85 -22.44 -17.04
CA GLY A 310 2.73 -23.26 -17.87
C GLY A 310 2.60 -23.00 -19.38
N ILE A 311 2.15 -21.79 -19.75
CA ILE A 311 1.99 -21.43 -21.16
C ILE A 311 3.33 -21.06 -21.79
N ALA A 312 3.48 -21.40 -23.07
CA ALA A 312 4.67 -21.06 -23.84
C ALA A 312 4.79 -19.54 -24.08
N PRO A 313 6.01 -18.98 -24.22
CA PRO A 313 6.21 -17.56 -24.49
C PRO A 313 5.41 -17.02 -25.68
N ALA A 314 5.26 -17.79 -26.75
CA ALA A 314 4.48 -17.39 -27.92
C ALA A 314 3.00 -17.18 -27.57
N ASP A 315 2.39 -18.11 -26.82
CA ASP A 315 1.00 -18.03 -26.41
C ASP A 315 0.80 -16.90 -25.41
N GLU A 316 1.74 -16.72 -24.46
CA GLU A 316 1.69 -15.62 -23.50
C GLU A 316 1.78 -14.26 -24.20
N PHE A 317 2.60 -14.14 -25.26
CA PHE A 317 2.68 -12.93 -26.06
C PHE A 317 1.34 -12.56 -26.68
N GLU A 318 0.63 -13.51 -27.27
CA GLU A 318 -0.70 -13.27 -27.82
C GLU A 318 -1.70 -12.77 -26.75
N TRP A 319 -1.62 -13.30 -25.54
CA TRP A 319 -2.44 -12.83 -24.42
C TRP A 319 -2.06 -11.44 -23.95
N ILE A 320 -0.76 -11.08 -23.98
CA ILE A 320 -0.31 -9.71 -23.70
C ILE A 320 -0.84 -8.73 -24.75
N VAL A 321 -0.86 -9.11 -26.05
CA VAL A 321 -1.48 -8.30 -27.11
C VAL A 321 -2.98 -8.08 -26.84
N LYS A 322 -3.72 -9.15 -26.59
CA LYS A 322 -5.16 -9.07 -26.25
C LYS A 322 -5.41 -8.21 -25.00
N PHE A 323 -4.56 -8.34 -23.99
CA PHE A 323 -4.62 -7.55 -22.77
C PHE A 323 -4.43 -6.06 -23.05
N LYS A 324 -3.42 -5.68 -23.83
CA LYS A 324 -3.15 -4.30 -24.25
C LYS A 324 -4.35 -3.71 -24.97
N GLN A 325 -4.92 -4.45 -25.94
CA GLN A 325 -6.12 -4.05 -26.69
C GLN A 325 -7.34 -3.86 -25.78
N HIS A 326 -7.61 -4.81 -24.87
CA HIS A 326 -8.72 -4.74 -23.93
C HIS A 326 -8.64 -3.50 -23.04
N HIS A 327 -7.46 -3.19 -22.53
CA HIS A 327 -7.23 -2.01 -21.70
C HIS A 327 -7.04 -0.72 -22.49
N GLN A 328 -7.07 -0.79 -23.84
CA GLN A 328 -6.90 0.36 -24.75
C GLN A 328 -5.66 1.20 -24.40
N ILE A 329 -4.51 0.54 -24.24
CA ILE A 329 -3.24 1.20 -23.90
C ILE A 329 -2.66 1.86 -25.17
N PRO A 330 -2.47 3.21 -25.19
CA PRO A 330 -2.10 3.92 -26.41
C PRO A 330 -0.57 3.92 -26.71
N PHE A 331 0.25 3.50 -25.77
CA PHE A 331 1.72 3.49 -25.90
C PHE A 331 2.26 2.08 -26.14
N PRO A 332 3.46 1.94 -26.74
CA PRO A 332 4.04 0.64 -27.06
C PRO A 332 4.35 -0.21 -25.85
N TYR A 333 4.26 -1.52 -26.02
CA TYR A 333 4.76 -2.51 -25.09
C TYR A 333 5.97 -3.25 -25.65
N ALA A 334 6.94 -3.51 -24.77
CA ALA A 334 8.12 -4.31 -25.03
C ALA A 334 8.13 -5.53 -24.10
N VAL A 335 8.42 -6.70 -24.65
CA VAL A 335 8.46 -7.96 -23.89
C VAL A 335 9.86 -8.53 -23.95
N ALA A 336 10.48 -8.67 -22.79
CA ALA A 336 11.79 -9.27 -22.60
C ALA A 336 11.67 -10.71 -22.09
N GLU A 337 12.69 -11.55 -22.32
CA GLU A 337 12.72 -12.90 -21.75
C GLU A 337 14.09 -13.25 -21.18
N GLY A 338 14.12 -14.26 -20.31
CA GLY A 338 15.35 -14.84 -19.77
C GLY A 338 16.30 -13.80 -19.17
N GLU A 339 17.53 -13.81 -19.66
CA GLU A 339 18.60 -12.92 -19.21
C GLU A 339 18.33 -11.44 -19.54
N GLU A 340 17.63 -11.14 -20.62
CA GLU A 340 17.28 -9.76 -20.97
C GLU A 340 16.35 -9.14 -19.95
N ALA A 341 15.33 -9.89 -19.51
CA ALA A 341 14.41 -9.44 -18.47
C ALA A 341 15.14 -9.19 -17.13
N ALA A 342 16.01 -10.14 -16.74
CA ALA A 342 16.80 -10.01 -15.51
C ALA A 342 17.77 -8.81 -15.57
N ALA A 343 18.40 -8.58 -16.74
CA ALA A 343 19.30 -7.46 -16.96
C ALA A 343 18.55 -6.11 -16.87
N ASN A 344 17.37 -6.01 -17.47
CA ASN A 344 16.53 -4.82 -17.37
C ASN A 344 16.14 -4.54 -15.91
N GLU A 345 15.61 -5.54 -15.19
CA GLU A 345 15.21 -5.42 -13.80
C GLU A 345 16.39 -4.98 -12.90
N THR A 346 17.57 -5.57 -13.10
CA THR A 346 18.78 -5.24 -12.35
C THR A 346 19.26 -3.82 -12.65
N SER A 347 19.34 -3.45 -13.94
CA SER A 347 19.85 -2.15 -14.37
C SER A 347 18.99 -0.98 -13.88
N TYR A 348 17.70 -1.20 -13.74
CA TYR A 348 16.74 -0.19 -13.27
C TYR A 348 16.31 -0.38 -11.81
N GLY A 349 16.93 -1.28 -11.06
CA GLY A 349 16.65 -1.50 -9.64
C GLY A 349 15.22 -1.99 -9.37
N VAL A 350 14.65 -2.78 -10.28
CA VAL A 350 13.27 -3.27 -10.18
C VAL A 350 13.19 -4.43 -9.19
N TYR A 351 12.57 -4.23 -8.05
CA TYR A 351 12.32 -5.26 -7.03
C TYR A 351 10.85 -5.49 -6.72
N GLY A 352 9.99 -4.70 -7.32
CA GLY A 352 8.53 -4.77 -7.22
C GLY A 352 7.89 -4.00 -8.37
N ILE A 353 6.64 -4.30 -8.68
CA ILE A 353 5.88 -3.64 -9.74
C ILE A 353 4.53 -3.12 -9.20
N PRO A 354 3.99 -1.99 -9.74
CA PRO A 354 4.54 -1.20 -10.84
C PRO A 354 5.82 -0.46 -10.43
N HIS A 355 6.75 -0.32 -11.37
CA HIS A 355 7.98 0.42 -11.19
C HIS A 355 8.21 1.27 -12.44
N MET A 356 8.18 2.58 -12.27
CA MET A 356 8.30 3.53 -13.36
C MET A 356 9.62 4.29 -13.25
N VAL A 357 10.31 4.47 -14.36
CA VAL A 357 11.58 5.22 -14.41
C VAL A 357 11.47 6.29 -15.47
N LEU A 358 11.80 7.53 -15.11
CA LEU A 358 11.72 8.68 -15.98
C LEU A 358 13.14 9.11 -16.41
N ILE A 359 13.34 9.21 -17.72
CA ILE A 359 14.62 9.52 -18.38
C ILE A 359 14.44 10.83 -19.14
N ASP A 360 15.38 11.76 -18.98
CA ASP A 360 15.35 13.06 -19.65
C ASP A 360 15.77 13.01 -21.13
N LYS A 361 15.66 14.16 -21.81
CA LYS A 361 16.02 14.33 -23.23
C LYS A 361 17.49 13.99 -23.55
N LYS A 362 18.34 14.00 -22.52
CA LYS A 362 19.77 13.63 -22.62
C LYS A 362 20.03 12.17 -22.30
N GLY A 363 19.00 11.39 -22.00
CA GLY A 363 19.12 9.97 -21.61
C GLY A 363 19.65 9.76 -20.19
N ILE A 364 19.42 10.71 -19.29
CA ILE A 364 19.79 10.62 -17.88
C ILE A 364 18.54 10.25 -17.08
N VAL A 365 18.66 9.33 -16.16
CA VAL A 365 17.57 8.99 -15.24
C VAL A 365 17.37 10.11 -14.24
N ARG A 366 16.15 10.64 -14.17
CA ARG A 366 15.86 11.81 -13.32
C ARG A 366 14.91 11.48 -12.16
N GLU A 367 14.02 10.51 -12.34
CA GLU A 367 13.06 10.15 -11.32
C GLU A 367 12.65 8.68 -11.44
N TYR A 368 12.14 8.11 -10.34
CA TYR A 368 11.44 6.83 -10.33
C TYR A 368 10.20 6.89 -9.44
N ALA A 369 9.22 6.06 -9.73
CA ALA A 369 8.05 5.84 -8.86
C ALA A 369 7.77 4.35 -8.71
N ILE A 370 7.46 3.90 -7.50
CA ILE A 370 7.20 2.48 -7.17
C ILE A 370 5.84 2.38 -6.49
N GLY A 371 5.05 1.42 -6.93
CA GLY A 371 3.68 1.25 -6.46
C GLY A 371 2.68 2.15 -7.19
N SER A 372 1.42 2.04 -6.81
CA SER A 372 0.29 2.81 -7.35
C SER A 372 -0.29 3.73 -6.30
N GLY A 373 -0.96 4.80 -6.76
CA GLY A 373 -1.70 5.72 -5.93
C GLY A 373 -1.22 7.17 -6.01
N PRO A 374 -1.87 8.09 -5.26
CA PRO A 374 -1.70 9.53 -5.42
C PRO A 374 -0.25 10.01 -5.34
N ALA A 375 0.54 9.48 -4.40
CA ALA A 375 1.94 9.90 -4.24
C ALA A 375 2.81 9.58 -5.48
N SER A 376 2.63 8.38 -6.08
CA SER A 376 3.32 8.02 -7.32
C SER A 376 2.84 8.85 -8.51
N GLU A 377 1.53 9.11 -8.57
CA GLU A 377 0.91 9.91 -9.63
C GLU A 377 1.40 11.35 -9.60
N GLU A 378 1.35 12.03 -8.44
CA GLU A 378 1.86 13.40 -8.27
C GLU A 378 3.36 13.52 -8.59
N LYS A 379 4.14 12.52 -8.19
CA LYS A 379 5.57 12.47 -8.45
C LYS A 379 5.85 12.45 -9.94
N LEU A 380 5.12 11.59 -10.68
CA LEU A 380 5.24 11.49 -12.13
C LEU A 380 4.72 12.75 -12.83
N ASP A 381 3.58 13.30 -12.43
CA ASP A 381 3.02 14.53 -13.00
C ASP A 381 4.03 15.68 -12.94
N ARG A 382 4.62 15.93 -11.77
CA ARG A 382 5.64 16.98 -11.59
C ARG A 382 6.88 16.74 -12.44
N ALA A 383 7.42 15.51 -12.39
CA ALA A 383 8.67 15.21 -13.07
C ALA A 383 8.52 15.23 -14.60
N VAL A 384 7.41 14.71 -15.14
CA VAL A 384 7.13 14.76 -16.58
C VAL A 384 6.96 16.20 -17.03
N ALA A 385 6.13 17.01 -16.34
CA ALA A 385 5.92 18.40 -16.70
C ALA A 385 7.23 19.20 -16.71
N GLN A 386 8.07 19.02 -15.69
CA GLN A 386 9.38 19.65 -15.60
C GLN A 386 10.29 19.26 -16.77
N LEU A 387 10.46 17.97 -17.02
CA LEU A 387 11.41 17.48 -18.03
C LEU A 387 10.95 17.77 -19.47
N ILE A 388 9.65 17.87 -19.69
CA ILE A 388 9.11 18.32 -21.00
C ILE A 388 9.42 19.80 -21.23
N ALA A 389 9.39 20.62 -20.18
CA ALA A 389 9.69 22.05 -20.26
C ALA A 389 11.19 22.38 -20.42
N GLU A 390 12.11 21.51 -19.92
CA GLU A 390 13.55 21.58 -20.16
C GLU A 390 13.91 21.39 -21.64
#